data_f4322b3d76ee2ffc9a4acd8758945f9c
#
_entry.id   f4322b3d76ee2ffc9a4acd8758945f9c
#
_cell.length_a   1.000
_cell.length_b   1.000
_cell.length_c   1.000
_cell.angle_alpha   90.00
_cell.angle_beta   90.00
_cell.angle_gamma   90.00
#
_symmetry.space_group_name_H-M   'P 1'
#
loop_
_entity.id
_entity.type
_entity.pdbx_description
1 polymer ?
#
loop_
_entity_poly.entity_id
_entity_poly.type
_entity_poly.pdbx_seq_one_letter_code
_entity_poly.pdbx_strand_id
1 'polypeptide(L)'
;YNAQLSCGRVQTPTLEMVAHREKEIRSFVPKEYYGMQILSGGVRFTWKDAKSSGYCTFQKQRMDEIEKKVKAEIKSGKKMIIKEVKTTAKKTFAPGLYDLTELQRDANKRFGYSAKETLNIMQRLYESHKVLTYPRTDSRYITTDVADTLKERLKACSVGPYRKLAGSLSMRPIRKNASFVDNKKVTDHHAIIPTEQFVDLQTMTNEERKVYDLVVRRFLAVLLPAFEYDQTVFTGGLAGESFTAKGKIVKSQGWKEAYENLETDEEWEEADDLAAAPKEQTLPSVKKGDSMPVAKVTVTTGKTTPPAYFTEATLLSAMENPVRYMESKDAKAAKTLGE
;
A
#
# COMPACT_ATOMS: atom_id res chain seq x y z
N TYR A 1 -25.94 32.10 -15.36
CA TYR A 1 -25.97 32.00 -13.87
C TYR A 1 -25.92 33.41 -13.29
N ASN A 2 -26.92 33.79 -12.51
CA ASN A 2 -26.99 35.08 -11.84
C ASN A 2 -26.38 34.99 -10.41
N ALA A 3 -25.22 34.35 -10.28
CA ALA A 3 -24.51 34.15 -9.01
C ALA A 3 -23.04 34.50 -9.17
N GLN A 4 -22.44 35.13 -8.16
CA GLN A 4 -20.99 35.30 -8.08
C GLN A 4 -20.35 33.93 -7.89
N LEU A 5 -19.58 33.50 -8.87
CA LEU A 5 -18.77 32.27 -8.78
C LEU A 5 -17.38 32.64 -8.30
N SER A 6 -16.96 32.06 -7.19
CA SER A 6 -15.58 32.17 -6.73
C SER A 6 -14.66 31.26 -7.54
N CYS A 7 -13.51 31.76 -7.95
CA CYS A 7 -12.47 31.00 -8.60
C CYS A 7 -11.19 31.08 -7.73
N GLY A 8 -10.59 29.91 -7.44
CA GLY A 8 -9.40 29.84 -6.62
C GLY A 8 -8.40 28.82 -7.15
N ARG A 9 -7.11 29.05 -6.91
CA ARG A 9 -6.02 28.16 -7.37
C ARG A 9 -6.14 26.72 -6.87
N VAL A 10 -6.76 26.50 -5.73
CA VAL A 10 -6.96 25.19 -5.13
C VAL A 10 -8.38 24.69 -5.36
N GLN A 11 -9.38 25.53 -5.06
CA GLN A 11 -10.80 25.12 -5.12
C GLN A 11 -11.24 24.69 -6.52
N THR A 12 -10.90 25.48 -7.55
CA THR A 12 -11.34 25.20 -8.93
C THR A 12 -10.73 23.91 -9.48
N PRO A 13 -9.42 23.66 -9.41
CA PRO A 13 -8.84 22.38 -9.82
C PRO A 13 -9.37 21.19 -9.02
N THR A 14 -9.60 21.35 -7.73
CA THR A 14 -10.16 20.27 -6.89
C THR A 14 -11.57 19.92 -7.32
N LEU A 15 -12.41 20.93 -7.59
CA LEU A 15 -13.77 20.71 -8.10
C LEU A 15 -13.76 20.02 -9.45
N GLU A 16 -12.83 20.41 -10.35
CA GLU A 16 -12.65 19.77 -11.66
C GLU A 16 -12.29 18.29 -11.52
N MET A 17 -11.37 17.94 -10.62
CA MET A 17 -11.02 16.53 -10.37
C MET A 17 -12.23 15.72 -9.93
N VAL A 18 -13.05 16.27 -9.03
CA VAL A 18 -14.26 15.58 -8.52
C VAL A 18 -15.30 15.44 -9.64
N ALA A 19 -15.54 16.51 -10.42
CA ALA A 19 -16.47 16.50 -11.54
C ALA A 19 -16.04 15.53 -12.65
N HIS A 20 -14.73 15.49 -12.95
CA HIS A 20 -14.17 14.54 -13.91
C HIS A 20 -14.38 13.09 -13.44
N ARG A 21 -14.11 12.79 -12.18
CA ARG A 21 -14.35 11.47 -11.60
C ARG A 21 -15.82 11.06 -11.65
N GLU A 22 -16.73 11.99 -11.37
CA GLU A 22 -18.17 11.75 -11.48
C GLU A 22 -18.56 11.41 -12.92
N LYS A 23 -18.01 12.13 -13.91
CA LYS A 23 -18.23 11.86 -15.32
C LYS A 23 -17.69 10.48 -15.74
N GLU A 24 -16.48 10.11 -15.29
CA GLU A 24 -15.89 8.78 -15.52
C GLU A 24 -16.81 7.67 -14.99
N ILE A 25 -17.31 7.82 -13.76
CA ILE A 25 -18.20 6.83 -13.13
C ILE A 25 -19.53 6.72 -13.90
N ARG A 26 -20.15 7.83 -14.22
CA ARG A 26 -21.46 7.85 -14.93
C ARG A 26 -21.38 7.32 -16.36
N SER A 27 -20.28 7.56 -17.05
CA SER A 27 -20.07 7.10 -18.42
C SER A 27 -19.44 5.71 -18.51
N PHE A 28 -19.14 5.08 -17.38
CA PHE A 28 -18.47 3.79 -17.35
C PHE A 28 -19.36 2.67 -17.87
N VAL A 29 -18.85 1.89 -18.81
CA VAL A 29 -19.51 0.71 -19.34
C VAL A 29 -18.75 -0.53 -18.89
N PRO A 30 -19.34 -1.37 -18.01
CA PRO A 30 -18.70 -2.60 -17.56
C PRO A 30 -18.40 -3.55 -18.72
N LYS A 31 -17.19 -4.12 -18.72
CA LYS A 31 -16.77 -5.15 -19.68
C LYS A 31 -16.55 -6.46 -18.95
N GLU A 32 -17.07 -7.55 -19.49
CA GLU A 32 -16.81 -8.87 -18.95
C GLU A 32 -15.40 -9.30 -19.27
N TYR A 33 -14.74 -9.94 -18.30
CA TYR A 33 -13.44 -10.57 -18.48
C TYR A 33 -13.47 -12.01 -17.94
N TYR A 34 -12.57 -12.83 -18.47
CA TYR A 34 -12.49 -14.24 -18.23
C TYR A 34 -11.06 -14.63 -17.87
N GLY A 35 -10.90 -15.42 -16.83
CA GLY A 35 -9.63 -15.97 -16.39
C GLY A 35 -9.75 -17.46 -16.14
N MET A 36 -8.64 -18.09 -15.76
CA MET A 36 -8.63 -19.51 -15.41
C MET A 36 -7.70 -19.76 -14.24
N GLN A 37 -8.14 -20.60 -13.33
CA GLN A 37 -7.33 -21.10 -12.23
C GLN A 37 -7.25 -22.63 -12.29
N ILE A 38 -6.09 -23.17 -11.96
CA ILE A 38 -5.83 -24.59 -11.88
C ILE A 38 -5.29 -24.91 -10.49
N LEU A 39 -5.92 -25.88 -9.82
CA LEU A 39 -5.37 -26.48 -8.61
C LEU A 39 -4.53 -27.69 -9.00
N SER A 40 -3.23 -27.61 -8.77
CA SER A 40 -2.29 -28.66 -9.14
C SER A 40 -1.27 -28.88 -8.02
N GLY A 41 -1.18 -30.13 -7.51
CA GLY A 41 -0.32 -30.47 -6.40
C GLY A 41 -0.55 -29.64 -5.12
N GLY A 42 -1.80 -29.25 -4.85
CA GLY A 42 -2.16 -28.38 -3.73
C GLY A 42 -1.89 -26.88 -3.94
N VAL A 43 -1.31 -26.50 -5.08
CA VAL A 43 -0.99 -25.10 -5.43
C VAL A 43 -2.03 -24.55 -6.41
N ARG A 44 -2.50 -23.35 -6.18
CA ARG A 44 -3.38 -22.61 -7.09
C ARG A 44 -2.55 -21.82 -8.08
N PHE A 45 -2.68 -22.20 -9.36
CA PHE A 45 -2.06 -21.50 -10.47
C PHE A 45 -3.08 -20.66 -11.21
N THR A 46 -2.72 -19.43 -11.55
CA THR A 46 -3.54 -18.51 -12.33
C THR A 46 -3.02 -18.45 -13.76
N TRP A 47 -3.91 -18.58 -14.74
CA TRP A 47 -3.57 -18.43 -16.15
C TRP A 47 -2.97 -17.06 -16.43
N LYS A 48 -1.92 -17.06 -17.24
CA LYS A 48 -1.24 -15.84 -17.70
C LYS A 48 -1.27 -15.78 -19.21
N ASP A 49 -1.88 -14.74 -19.74
CA ASP A 49 -1.93 -14.52 -21.18
C ASP A 49 -0.54 -14.17 -21.73
N ALA A 50 -0.06 -14.97 -22.69
CA ALA A 50 1.23 -14.75 -23.33
C ALA A 50 1.29 -13.44 -24.14
N LYS A 51 0.12 -12.95 -24.65
CA LYS A 51 0.06 -11.75 -25.49
C LYS A 51 0.05 -10.46 -24.68
N SER A 52 -0.79 -10.39 -23.68
CA SER A 52 -0.96 -9.19 -22.83
C SER A 52 -0.12 -9.22 -21.57
N SER A 53 0.44 -10.38 -21.20
CA SER A 53 1.05 -10.65 -19.90
C SER A 53 0.08 -10.48 -18.71
N GLY A 54 -1.21 -10.27 -18.96
CA GLY A 54 -2.27 -10.17 -17.97
C GLY A 54 -2.79 -11.54 -17.52
N TYR A 55 -3.70 -11.53 -16.56
CA TYR A 55 -4.28 -12.73 -15.98
C TYR A 55 -5.73 -12.97 -16.41
N CYS A 56 -6.21 -12.19 -17.37
CA CYS A 56 -7.56 -12.33 -17.95
C CYS A 56 -7.57 -11.98 -19.43
N THR A 57 -8.68 -12.32 -20.09
CA THR A 57 -9.00 -11.92 -21.46
C THR A 57 -10.44 -11.39 -21.52
N PHE A 58 -10.72 -10.44 -22.38
CA PHE A 58 -12.08 -9.95 -22.66
C PHE A 58 -12.81 -10.76 -23.74
N GLN A 59 -12.16 -11.79 -24.29
CA GLN A 59 -12.71 -12.63 -25.35
C GLN A 59 -13.19 -13.95 -24.77
N LYS A 60 -14.50 -14.12 -24.62
CA LYS A 60 -15.12 -15.35 -24.10
C LYS A 60 -14.73 -16.57 -24.91
N GLN A 61 -14.88 -16.49 -26.24
CA GLN A 61 -14.58 -17.62 -27.14
C GLN A 61 -13.15 -18.14 -26.96
N ARG A 62 -12.18 -17.23 -26.81
CA ARG A 62 -10.78 -17.60 -26.56
C ARG A 62 -10.63 -18.36 -25.25
N MET A 63 -11.31 -17.94 -24.19
CA MET A 63 -11.25 -18.64 -22.90
C MET A 63 -11.92 -20.02 -23.00
N ASP A 64 -13.05 -20.13 -23.69
CA ASP A 64 -13.75 -21.41 -23.91
C ASP A 64 -12.88 -22.41 -24.69
N GLU A 65 -12.12 -21.94 -25.69
CA GLU A 65 -11.15 -22.77 -26.43
C GLU A 65 -9.99 -23.23 -25.54
N ILE A 66 -9.44 -22.35 -24.72
CA ILE A 66 -8.37 -22.67 -23.77
C ILE A 66 -8.89 -23.73 -22.77
N GLU A 67 -10.08 -23.52 -22.23
CA GLU A 67 -10.69 -24.47 -21.30
C GLU A 67 -10.86 -25.86 -21.91
N LYS A 68 -11.39 -25.94 -23.14
CA LYS A 68 -11.54 -27.19 -23.87
C LYS A 68 -10.20 -27.91 -24.06
N LYS A 69 -9.16 -27.20 -24.48
CA LYS A 69 -7.80 -27.76 -24.67
C LYS A 69 -7.22 -28.27 -23.34
N VAL A 70 -7.32 -27.50 -22.30
CA VAL A 70 -6.81 -27.85 -20.96
C VAL A 70 -7.54 -29.08 -20.43
N LYS A 71 -8.88 -29.09 -20.48
CA LYS A 71 -9.67 -30.27 -20.05
C LYS A 71 -9.38 -31.52 -20.86
N ALA A 72 -9.18 -31.39 -22.18
CA ALA A 72 -8.83 -32.52 -23.05
C ALA A 72 -7.47 -33.12 -22.69
N GLU A 73 -6.45 -32.31 -22.47
CA GLU A 73 -5.13 -32.78 -22.04
C GLU A 73 -5.16 -33.44 -20.66
N ILE A 74 -5.92 -32.91 -19.71
CA ILE A 74 -6.09 -33.56 -18.39
C ILE A 74 -6.77 -34.93 -18.53
N LYS A 75 -7.81 -35.04 -19.35
CA LYS A 75 -8.49 -36.33 -19.62
C LYS A 75 -7.55 -37.36 -20.26
N SER A 76 -6.59 -36.93 -21.06
CA SER A 76 -5.55 -37.80 -21.63
C SER A 76 -4.41 -38.16 -20.64
N GLY A 77 -4.56 -37.81 -19.36
CA GLY A 77 -3.57 -38.09 -18.32
C GLY A 77 -2.37 -37.16 -18.27
N LYS A 78 -2.35 -36.09 -19.06
CA LYS A 78 -1.28 -35.09 -18.99
C LYS A 78 -1.34 -34.33 -17.70
N LYS A 79 -0.16 -34.06 -17.16
CA LYS A 79 0.06 -33.27 -15.93
C LYS A 79 0.58 -31.86 -16.28
N MET A 80 0.42 -30.93 -15.37
CA MET A 80 1.09 -29.63 -15.48
C MET A 80 2.60 -29.80 -15.32
N ILE A 81 3.39 -29.24 -16.21
CA ILE A 81 4.85 -29.27 -16.15
C ILE A 81 5.36 -27.92 -15.63
N ILE A 82 6.20 -27.94 -14.61
CA ILE A 82 6.86 -26.73 -14.10
C ILE A 82 7.95 -26.30 -15.08
N LYS A 83 7.71 -25.22 -15.80
CA LYS A 83 8.64 -24.66 -16.78
C LYS A 83 9.74 -23.84 -16.13
N GLU A 84 9.41 -23.14 -15.05
CA GLU A 84 10.35 -22.27 -14.34
C GLU A 84 9.98 -22.16 -12.87
N VAL A 85 11.03 -22.10 -12.04
CA VAL A 85 10.97 -21.75 -10.61
C VAL A 85 11.93 -20.59 -10.41
N LYS A 86 11.42 -19.42 -10.10
CA LYS A 86 12.21 -18.22 -9.89
C LYS A 86 12.03 -17.72 -8.46
N THR A 87 13.10 -17.77 -7.67
CA THR A 87 13.14 -17.18 -6.34
C THR A 87 13.95 -15.90 -6.36
N THR A 88 13.39 -14.84 -5.81
CA THR A 88 14.02 -13.52 -5.75
C THR A 88 13.94 -13.00 -4.32
N ALA A 89 15.09 -12.69 -3.74
CA ALA A 89 15.15 -11.98 -2.46
C ALA A 89 14.66 -10.54 -2.64
N LYS A 90 13.72 -10.13 -1.81
CA LYS A 90 13.14 -8.79 -1.80
C LYS A 90 13.31 -8.14 -0.45
N LYS A 91 13.49 -6.82 -0.49
CA LYS A 91 13.57 -5.96 0.68
C LYS A 91 12.60 -4.80 0.49
N THR A 92 11.84 -4.48 1.53
CA THR A 92 11.03 -3.27 1.57
C THR A 92 11.41 -2.48 2.81
N PHE A 93 11.52 -1.16 2.64
CA PHE A 93 11.85 -0.24 3.72
C PHE A 93 10.58 0.36 4.31
N ALA A 94 10.65 0.82 5.54
CA ALA A 94 9.56 1.56 6.16
C ALA A 94 9.19 2.78 5.30
N PRO A 95 7.90 3.14 5.23
CA PRO A 95 7.51 4.43 4.68
C PRO A 95 8.17 5.55 5.50
N GLY A 96 8.44 6.71 4.87
CA GLY A 96 9.03 7.87 5.55
C GLY A 96 8.20 8.36 6.74
N LEU A 97 8.78 9.22 7.56
CA LEU A 97 8.05 9.88 8.64
C LEU A 97 6.85 10.66 8.09
N TYR A 98 5.94 11.05 8.96
CA TYR A 98 4.77 11.81 8.56
C TYR A 98 5.07 13.30 8.36
N ASP A 99 4.62 13.84 7.23
CA ASP A 99 4.14 15.21 7.11
C ASP A 99 2.64 15.27 7.45
N LEU A 100 2.04 16.45 7.43
CA LEU A 100 0.63 16.60 7.75
C LEU A 100 -0.27 15.86 6.75
N THR A 101 0.00 15.99 5.46
CA THR A 101 -0.84 15.42 4.40
C THR A 101 -0.86 13.90 4.44
N GLU A 102 0.29 13.26 4.64
CA GLU A 102 0.37 11.80 4.74
C GLU A 102 -0.34 11.28 6.00
N LEU A 103 -0.21 12.01 7.12
CA LEU A 103 -0.93 11.64 8.34
C LEU A 103 -2.45 11.77 8.15
N GLN A 104 -2.93 12.82 7.49
CA GLN A 104 -4.34 12.99 7.15
C GLN A 104 -4.85 11.85 6.25
N ARG A 105 -4.05 11.42 5.27
CA ARG A 105 -4.37 10.28 4.41
C ARG A 105 -4.52 8.98 5.19
N ASP A 106 -3.57 8.67 6.06
CA ASP A 106 -3.60 7.45 6.84
C ASP A 106 -4.72 7.47 7.89
N ALA A 107 -4.98 8.61 8.52
CA ALA A 107 -6.10 8.78 9.45
C ALA A 107 -7.47 8.62 8.75
N ASN A 108 -7.60 9.17 7.53
CA ASN A 108 -8.82 9.01 6.73
C ASN A 108 -9.02 7.55 6.31
N LYS A 109 -7.97 6.90 5.79
CA LYS A 109 -8.03 5.50 5.38
C LYS A 109 -8.42 4.57 6.52
N ARG A 110 -7.82 4.73 7.70
CA ARG A 110 -7.97 3.80 8.83
C ARG A 110 -9.17 4.09 9.71
N PHE A 111 -9.51 5.37 9.87
CA PHE A 111 -10.51 5.79 10.86
C PHE A 111 -11.65 6.60 10.26
N GLY A 112 -11.59 6.95 8.97
CA GLY A 112 -12.57 7.81 8.31
C GLY A 112 -12.49 9.28 8.75
N TYR A 113 -11.43 9.69 9.46
CA TYR A 113 -11.28 11.09 9.90
C TYR A 113 -11.04 12.01 8.70
N SER A 114 -11.70 13.17 8.72
CA SER A 114 -11.43 14.22 7.75
C SER A 114 -10.05 14.86 7.98
N ALA A 115 -9.52 15.51 6.97
CA ALA A 115 -8.27 16.27 7.07
C ALA A 115 -8.34 17.32 8.19
N LYS A 116 -9.49 18.00 8.34
CA LYS A 116 -9.73 18.99 9.41
C LYS A 116 -9.76 18.36 10.79
N GLU A 117 -10.46 17.24 10.97
CA GLU A 117 -10.48 16.52 12.26
C GLU A 117 -9.10 16.04 12.65
N THR A 118 -8.35 15.45 11.72
CA THR A 118 -6.98 15.00 11.95
C THR A 118 -6.09 16.16 12.41
N LEU A 119 -6.17 17.32 11.75
CA LEU A 119 -5.40 18.51 12.16
C LEU A 119 -5.80 18.98 13.55
N ASN A 120 -7.10 19.02 13.88
CA ASN A 120 -7.58 19.43 15.20
C ASN A 120 -7.09 18.49 16.31
N ILE A 121 -7.09 17.18 16.05
CA ILE A 121 -6.55 16.17 16.98
C ILE A 121 -5.05 16.39 17.17
N MET A 122 -4.31 16.61 16.07
CA MET A 122 -2.88 16.87 16.09
C MET A 122 -2.54 18.13 16.88
N GLN A 123 -3.33 19.21 16.75
CA GLN A 123 -3.12 20.45 17.52
C GLN A 123 -3.25 20.19 19.02
N ARG A 124 -4.21 19.39 19.47
CA ARG A 124 -4.33 19.02 20.89
C ARG A 124 -3.15 18.19 21.38
N LEU A 125 -2.68 17.22 20.57
CA LEU A 125 -1.51 16.40 20.90
C LEU A 125 -0.21 17.25 20.96
N TYR A 126 -0.12 18.30 20.17
CA TYR A 126 0.99 19.26 20.17
C TYR A 126 0.88 20.28 21.29
N GLU A 127 -0.24 21.01 21.42
CA GLU A 127 -0.40 22.17 22.31
C GLU A 127 -0.70 21.78 23.76
N SER A 128 -1.66 20.83 23.94
CA SER A 128 -2.15 20.45 25.27
C SER A 128 -1.31 19.33 25.88
N HIS A 129 -1.15 18.20 25.13
CA HIS A 129 -0.37 17.05 25.61
C HIS A 129 1.14 17.22 25.42
N LYS A 130 1.56 18.03 24.45
CA LYS A 130 2.97 18.29 24.09
C LYS A 130 3.77 17.03 23.71
N VAL A 131 3.08 15.98 23.27
CA VAL A 131 3.65 14.66 22.99
C VAL A 131 4.06 14.44 21.54
N LEU A 132 3.63 15.32 20.62
CA LEU A 132 4.01 15.32 19.20
C LEU A 132 4.59 16.68 18.81
N THR A 133 5.40 16.68 17.76
CA THR A 133 5.99 17.91 17.20
C THR A 133 4.97 18.70 16.39
N TYR A 134 5.35 19.88 15.92
CA TYR A 134 4.47 20.82 15.22
C TYR A 134 3.74 20.17 14.03
N PRO A 135 2.40 20.25 13.95
CA PRO A 135 1.60 19.48 12.99
C PRO A 135 1.64 20.02 11.56
N ARG A 136 1.87 21.31 11.34
CA ARG A 136 1.82 21.93 10.01
C ARG A 136 3.19 21.91 9.35
N THR A 137 3.61 20.76 8.89
CA THR A 137 4.88 20.55 8.19
C THR A 137 4.64 19.77 6.90
N ASP A 138 5.40 20.08 5.88
CA ASP A 138 5.50 19.37 4.61
C ASP A 138 6.72 18.44 4.57
N SER A 139 7.57 18.49 5.59
CA SER A 139 8.78 17.65 5.66
C SER A 139 8.49 16.28 6.26
N ARG A 140 9.08 15.26 5.66
CA ARG A 140 9.15 13.87 6.16
C ARG A 140 10.51 13.51 6.73
N TYR A 141 11.35 14.54 6.98
CA TYR A 141 12.71 14.37 7.43
C TYR A 141 12.92 15.10 8.76
N ILE A 142 13.92 14.66 9.50
CA ILE A 142 14.43 15.35 10.68
C ILE A 142 15.85 15.83 10.41
N THR A 143 16.28 16.81 11.19
CA THR A 143 17.65 17.32 11.15
C THR A 143 18.59 16.46 12.01
N THR A 144 19.89 16.64 11.85
CA THR A 144 20.91 15.89 12.59
C THR A 144 20.86 16.14 14.09
N ASP A 145 20.56 17.36 14.53
CA ASP A 145 20.38 17.72 15.94
C ASP A 145 19.15 17.05 16.55
N VAL A 146 18.02 17.02 15.84
CA VAL A 146 16.84 16.25 16.25
C VAL A 146 17.15 14.76 16.32
N ALA A 147 17.96 14.24 15.39
CA ALA A 147 18.37 12.83 15.41
C ALA A 147 19.21 12.48 16.64
N ASP A 148 19.90 13.42 17.27
CA ASP A 148 20.64 13.20 18.50
C ASP A 148 19.73 13.01 19.72
N THR A 149 18.48 13.49 19.68
CA THR A 149 17.48 13.35 20.76
C THR A 149 16.59 12.11 20.63
N LEU A 150 16.80 11.25 19.61
CA LEU A 150 15.91 10.11 19.34
C LEU A 150 15.83 9.11 20.51
N LYS A 151 16.89 8.96 21.29
CA LYS A 151 16.88 8.06 22.45
C LYS A 151 15.96 8.54 23.56
N GLU A 152 15.94 9.83 23.82
CA GLU A 152 15.07 10.47 24.81
C GLU A 152 13.60 10.36 24.36
N ARG A 153 13.33 10.58 23.08
CA ARG A 153 12.00 10.43 22.48
C ARG A 153 11.49 8.98 22.55
N LEU A 154 12.36 8.01 22.29
CA LEU A 154 12.03 6.58 22.44
C LEU A 154 11.69 6.22 23.88
N LYS A 155 12.43 6.74 24.86
CA LYS A 155 12.13 6.54 26.29
C LYS A 155 10.80 7.16 26.66
N ALA A 156 10.50 8.39 26.19
CA ALA A 156 9.29 9.11 26.48
C ALA A 156 8.03 8.39 25.92
N CYS A 157 8.11 7.82 24.71
CA CYS A 157 6.99 7.08 24.12
C CYS A 157 6.96 5.58 24.49
N SER A 158 7.87 5.11 25.38
CA SER A 158 7.94 3.71 25.80
C SER A 158 6.85 3.34 26.80
N VAL A 159 5.59 3.51 26.43
CA VAL A 159 4.41 3.25 27.26
C VAL A 159 3.43 2.31 26.57
N GLY A 160 2.54 1.68 27.33
CA GLY A 160 1.49 0.83 26.78
C GLY A 160 1.99 -0.17 25.73
N PRO A 161 1.38 -0.21 24.54
CA PRO A 161 1.74 -1.16 23.49
C PRO A 161 3.13 -0.93 22.89
N TYR A 162 3.71 0.26 23.05
CA TYR A 162 5.04 0.60 22.48
C TYR A 162 6.19 0.24 23.41
N ARG A 163 5.94 -0.05 24.69
CA ARG A 163 6.96 -0.24 25.74
C ARG A 163 8.07 -1.20 25.33
N LYS A 164 7.70 -2.37 24.82
CA LYS A 164 8.66 -3.41 24.47
C LYS A 164 9.59 -2.95 23.32
N LEU A 165 9.01 -2.44 22.25
CA LEU A 165 9.75 -2.09 21.03
C LEU A 165 10.54 -0.80 21.22
N ALA A 166 9.92 0.28 21.69
CA ALA A 166 10.58 1.54 21.94
C ALA A 166 11.70 1.42 23.00
N GLY A 167 11.43 0.70 24.10
CA GLY A 167 12.43 0.40 25.11
C GLY A 167 13.65 -0.36 24.55
N SER A 168 13.42 -1.39 23.73
CA SER A 168 14.49 -2.13 23.05
C SER A 168 15.32 -1.24 22.11
N LEU A 169 14.65 -0.39 21.32
CA LEU A 169 15.32 0.53 20.39
C LEU A 169 16.14 1.60 21.11
N SER A 170 15.67 2.11 22.26
CA SER A 170 16.41 3.11 23.04
C SER A 170 17.75 2.62 23.57
N MET A 171 17.89 1.31 23.78
CA MET A 171 19.12 0.67 24.25
C MET A 171 20.14 0.39 23.14
N ARG A 172 19.75 0.48 21.89
CA ARG A 172 20.60 0.17 20.72
C ARG A 172 21.20 1.46 20.15
N PRO A 173 22.34 1.36 19.43
CA PRO A 173 22.81 2.47 18.61
C PRO A 173 21.79 2.78 17.50
N ILE A 174 21.35 4.02 17.44
CA ILE A 174 20.42 4.48 16.39
C ILE A 174 21.26 4.88 15.17
N ARG A 175 21.01 4.23 14.04
CA ARG A 175 21.64 4.61 12.78
C ARG A 175 20.92 5.82 12.20
N LYS A 176 21.63 6.94 12.07
CA LYS A 176 21.19 8.11 11.32
C LYS A 176 21.13 7.72 9.84
N ASN A 177 19.95 7.44 9.33
CA ASN A 177 19.75 6.98 7.95
C ASN A 177 19.25 8.16 7.10
N ALA A 178 19.84 8.37 5.93
CA ALA A 178 19.44 9.38 4.96
C ALA A 178 17.97 9.24 4.46
N SER A 179 17.31 8.13 4.76
CA SER A 179 15.89 7.93 4.46
C SER A 179 14.96 8.79 5.32
N PHE A 180 15.42 9.27 6.49
CA PHE A 180 14.64 10.12 7.39
C PHE A 180 15.46 11.25 8.06
N VAL A 181 16.79 11.26 7.91
CA VAL A 181 17.66 12.36 8.42
C VAL A 181 18.30 13.07 7.24
N ASP A 182 17.84 14.28 6.97
CA ASP A 182 18.39 15.10 5.90
C ASP A 182 18.10 16.60 6.16
N ASN A 183 19.13 17.35 6.56
CA ASN A 183 19.00 18.79 6.89
C ASN A 183 18.51 19.62 5.69
N LYS A 184 18.80 19.20 4.44
CA LYS A 184 18.40 19.95 3.24
C LYS A 184 16.93 19.81 2.90
N LYS A 185 16.26 18.81 3.47
CA LYS A 185 14.83 18.51 3.25
C LYS A 185 13.96 18.95 4.41
N VAL A 186 14.52 19.67 5.34
CA VAL A 186 13.81 20.33 6.44
C VAL A 186 13.93 21.85 6.21
N THR A 187 12.80 22.49 5.98
CA THR A 187 12.71 23.95 5.81
C THR A 187 12.47 24.61 7.17
N ASP A 188 11.23 24.93 7.50
CA ASP A 188 10.87 25.60 8.76
C ASP A 188 10.62 24.58 9.88
N HIS A 189 10.02 23.45 9.56
CA HIS A 189 9.65 22.40 10.51
C HIS A 189 10.04 21.02 9.99
N HIS A 190 10.53 20.16 10.88
CA HIS A 190 10.82 18.78 10.59
C HIS A 190 9.54 17.91 10.64
N ALA A 191 9.65 16.65 10.27
CA ALA A 191 8.58 15.66 10.28
C ALA A 191 7.85 15.58 11.64
N ILE A 192 6.61 15.11 11.61
CA ILE A 192 5.79 14.84 12.80
C ILE A 192 6.33 13.59 13.48
N ILE A 193 6.84 13.74 14.70
CA ILE A 193 7.40 12.66 15.53
C ILE A 193 7.04 12.89 17.01
N PRO A 194 7.17 11.85 17.87
CA PRO A 194 7.05 12.02 19.31
C PRO A 194 8.10 13.01 19.86
N THR A 195 7.72 13.75 20.91
CA THR A 195 8.64 14.61 21.65
C THR A 195 9.34 13.85 22.78
N GLU A 196 10.13 14.55 23.59
CA GLU A 196 10.75 14.04 24.81
C GLU A 196 9.79 14.05 26.02
N GLN A 197 8.55 14.53 25.85
CA GLN A 197 7.53 14.55 26.87
C GLN A 197 7.03 13.13 27.18
N PHE A 198 7.05 12.73 28.45
CA PHE A 198 6.47 11.47 28.88
C PHE A 198 4.98 11.42 28.58
N VAL A 199 4.54 10.29 28.06
CA VAL A 199 3.18 10.10 27.57
C VAL A 199 2.33 9.38 28.61
N ASP A 200 1.17 9.95 28.92
CA ASP A 200 0.09 9.27 29.64
C ASP A 200 -1.08 9.03 28.67
N LEU A 201 -1.20 7.79 28.20
CA LEU A 201 -2.28 7.40 27.29
C LEU A 201 -3.67 7.47 27.92
N GLN A 202 -3.77 7.49 29.26
CA GLN A 202 -5.08 7.53 29.95
C GLN A 202 -5.71 8.93 29.89
N THR A 203 -4.91 9.98 29.74
CA THR A 203 -5.38 11.36 29.61
C THR A 203 -5.88 11.71 28.21
N MET A 204 -5.61 10.85 27.23
CA MET A 204 -5.99 11.06 25.83
C MET A 204 -7.39 10.51 25.54
N THR A 205 -8.12 11.20 24.68
CA THR A 205 -9.35 10.65 24.08
C THR A 205 -9.02 9.45 23.16
N ASN A 206 -10.04 8.72 22.76
CA ASN A 206 -9.85 7.59 21.84
C ASN A 206 -9.30 8.03 20.48
N GLU A 207 -9.77 9.17 19.97
CA GLU A 207 -9.34 9.77 18.71
C GLU A 207 -7.87 10.23 18.80
N GLU A 208 -7.49 10.85 19.90
CA GLU A 208 -6.10 11.28 20.16
C GLU A 208 -5.16 10.08 20.24
N ARG A 209 -5.58 9.00 20.93
CA ARG A 209 -4.81 7.75 20.97
C ARG A 209 -4.60 7.13 19.61
N LYS A 210 -5.63 7.13 18.74
CA LYS A 210 -5.54 6.59 17.39
C LYS A 210 -4.55 7.36 16.51
N VAL A 211 -4.61 8.69 16.53
CA VAL A 211 -3.67 9.53 15.76
C VAL A 211 -2.26 9.44 16.34
N TYR A 212 -2.13 9.43 17.66
CA TYR A 212 -0.84 9.23 18.33
C TYR A 212 -0.22 7.87 17.95
N ASP A 213 -1.02 6.79 17.90
CA ASP A 213 -0.59 5.44 17.50
C ASP A 213 -0.03 5.42 16.09
N LEU A 214 -0.67 6.10 15.13
CA LEU A 214 -0.12 6.23 13.77
C LEU A 214 1.29 6.81 13.78
N VAL A 215 1.46 7.93 14.48
CA VAL A 215 2.75 8.65 14.52
C VAL A 215 3.83 7.82 15.20
N VAL A 216 3.53 7.25 16.37
CA VAL A 216 4.52 6.44 17.11
C VAL A 216 4.94 5.21 16.32
N ARG A 217 4.00 4.47 15.75
CA ARG A 217 4.34 3.28 14.95
C ARG A 217 5.19 3.62 13.73
N ARG A 218 4.85 4.70 13.03
CA ARG A 218 5.65 5.20 11.90
C ARG A 218 7.06 5.62 12.34
N PHE A 219 7.16 6.29 13.47
CA PHE A 219 8.44 6.67 14.08
C PHE A 219 9.29 5.45 14.46
N LEU A 220 8.69 4.43 15.07
CA LEU A 220 9.40 3.18 15.41
C LEU A 220 9.81 2.41 14.13
N ALA A 221 8.95 2.38 13.13
CA ALA A 221 9.19 1.66 11.89
C ALA A 221 10.43 2.17 11.12
N VAL A 222 10.63 3.48 11.04
CA VAL A 222 11.80 4.06 10.32
C VAL A 222 13.13 3.76 11.02
N LEU A 223 13.11 3.40 12.29
CA LEU A 223 14.29 3.04 13.08
C LEU A 223 14.62 1.54 12.98
N LEU A 224 13.75 0.74 12.39
CA LEU A 224 13.92 -0.70 12.22
C LEU A 224 14.54 -1.04 10.85
N PRO A 225 15.15 -2.23 10.71
CA PRO A 225 15.69 -2.69 9.45
C PRO A 225 14.60 -2.95 8.42
N ALA A 226 15.00 -3.20 7.19
CA ALA A 226 14.09 -3.58 6.11
C ALA A 226 13.32 -4.86 6.44
N PHE A 227 12.09 -4.96 5.96
CA PHE A 227 11.36 -6.21 5.85
C PHE A 227 11.96 -7.03 4.70
N GLU A 228 12.42 -8.24 4.98
CA GLU A 228 13.11 -9.10 4.01
C GLU A 228 12.35 -10.39 3.79
N TYR A 229 12.17 -10.77 2.54
CA TYR A 229 11.50 -12.00 2.16
C TYR A 229 11.99 -12.55 0.82
N ASP A 230 11.89 -13.86 0.66
CA ASP A 230 12.05 -14.52 -0.62
C ASP A 230 10.68 -14.64 -1.29
N GLN A 231 10.56 -14.11 -2.51
CA GLN A 231 9.40 -14.29 -3.36
C GLN A 231 9.72 -15.37 -4.39
N THR A 232 8.94 -16.45 -4.37
CA THR A 232 9.04 -17.54 -5.35
C THR A 232 7.87 -17.49 -6.30
N VAL A 233 8.15 -17.56 -7.59
CA VAL A 233 7.15 -17.64 -8.66
C VAL A 233 7.37 -18.93 -9.41
N PHE A 234 6.32 -19.76 -9.48
CA PHE A 234 6.28 -20.93 -10.34
C PHE A 234 5.60 -20.55 -11.66
N THR A 235 6.17 -21.00 -12.76
CA THR A 235 5.54 -20.97 -14.08
C THR A 235 5.29 -22.41 -14.53
N GLY A 236 4.03 -22.80 -14.59
CA GLY A 236 3.59 -24.08 -15.09
C GLY A 236 3.10 -23.99 -16.54
N GLY A 237 3.19 -25.09 -17.28
CA GLY A 237 2.68 -25.21 -18.64
C GLY A 237 1.72 -26.39 -18.78
N LEU A 238 0.58 -26.14 -19.43
CA LEU A 238 -0.41 -27.17 -19.76
C LEU A 238 -1.16 -26.72 -21.03
N ALA A 239 -1.39 -27.61 -21.97
CA ALA A 239 -2.12 -27.35 -23.23
C ALA A 239 -1.58 -26.15 -24.05
N GLY A 240 -0.27 -25.89 -23.98
CA GLY A 240 0.36 -24.74 -24.65
C GLY A 240 0.21 -23.43 -23.87
N GLU A 241 -0.60 -23.39 -22.83
CA GLU A 241 -0.87 -22.21 -22.00
C GLU A 241 0.12 -22.11 -20.83
N SER A 242 0.23 -20.89 -20.27
CA SER A 242 1.09 -20.58 -19.12
C SER A 242 0.27 -20.28 -17.89
N PHE A 243 0.69 -20.81 -16.74
CA PHE A 243 0.03 -20.63 -15.45
C PHE A 243 1.06 -20.25 -14.41
N THR A 244 0.74 -19.28 -13.57
CA THR A 244 1.66 -18.80 -12.54
C THR A 244 1.10 -18.98 -11.14
N ALA A 245 1.99 -19.31 -10.20
CA ALA A 245 1.69 -19.31 -8.78
C ALA A 245 2.78 -18.52 -8.05
N LYS A 246 2.41 -17.83 -6.97
CA LYS A 246 3.30 -16.96 -6.21
C LYS A 246 3.30 -17.37 -4.75
N GLY A 247 4.47 -17.43 -4.15
CA GLY A 247 4.64 -17.67 -2.71
C GLY A 247 5.67 -16.73 -2.12
N LYS A 248 5.62 -16.61 -0.79
CA LYS A 248 6.47 -15.71 -0.02
C LYS A 248 6.96 -16.42 1.24
N ILE A 249 8.24 -16.30 1.52
CA ILE A 249 8.87 -16.77 2.76
C ILE A 249 9.52 -15.57 3.43
N VAL A 250 9.00 -15.16 4.58
CA VAL A 250 9.54 -14.05 5.36
C VAL A 250 10.85 -14.48 6.01
N LYS A 251 11.91 -13.68 5.83
CA LYS A 251 13.22 -13.87 6.45
C LYS A 251 13.40 -12.98 7.68
N SER A 252 12.92 -11.76 7.62
CA SER A 252 12.96 -10.79 8.70
C SER A 252 11.73 -9.91 8.67
N GLN A 253 11.04 -9.75 9.79
CA GLN A 253 9.89 -8.85 9.92
C GLN A 253 10.32 -7.38 9.79
N GLY A 254 11.53 -7.04 10.23
CA GLY A 254 12.05 -5.68 10.10
C GLY A 254 11.05 -4.64 10.62
N TRP A 255 10.84 -3.58 9.84
CA TRP A 255 9.96 -2.47 10.22
C TRP A 255 8.49 -2.87 10.45
N LYS A 256 8.04 -4.00 9.92
CA LYS A 256 6.68 -4.49 10.15
C LYS A 256 6.41 -4.87 11.61
N GLU A 257 7.46 -5.12 12.41
CA GLU A 257 7.34 -5.33 13.86
C GLU A 257 6.64 -4.15 14.57
N ALA A 258 6.80 -2.92 14.06
CA ALA A 258 6.12 -1.76 14.62
C ALA A 258 4.58 -1.81 14.46
N TYR A 259 4.09 -2.65 13.57
CA TYR A 259 2.66 -2.83 13.26
C TYR A 259 2.12 -4.19 13.71
N GLU A 260 2.89 -4.98 14.45
CA GLU A 260 2.38 -6.21 15.06
C GLU A 260 1.13 -5.91 15.93
N ASN A 261 0.15 -6.80 15.86
CA ASN A 261 -1.16 -6.69 16.53
C ASN A 261 -2.09 -5.56 16.02
N LEU A 262 -1.78 -4.92 14.91
CA LEU A 262 -2.82 -4.31 14.11
C LEU A 262 -3.35 -5.38 13.15
N GLU A 263 -4.66 -5.38 12.92
CA GLU A 263 -5.23 -6.07 11.76
C GLU A 263 -4.45 -5.54 10.56
N THR A 264 -3.64 -6.42 9.97
CA THR A 264 -2.63 -6.00 9.00
C THR A 264 -3.33 -5.54 7.74
N ASP A 265 -2.78 -4.51 7.10
CA ASP A 265 -3.21 -3.97 5.81
C ASP A 265 -3.27 -5.02 4.67
N GLU A 266 -3.11 -6.33 4.95
CA GLU A 266 -3.38 -7.41 4.00
C GLU A 266 -4.86 -7.48 3.60
N GLU A 267 -5.77 -6.93 4.41
CA GLU A 267 -7.17 -6.71 4.02
C GLU A 267 -7.39 -5.47 3.12
N TRP A 268 -6.37 -4.62 2.96
CA TRP A 268 -6.39 -3.47 2.06
C TRP A 268 -5.83 -3.79 0.66
N GLU A 269 -5.37 -5.02 0.43
CA GLU A 269 -5.14 -5.51 -0.92
C GLU A 269 -6.51 -5.63 -1.58
N GLU A 270 -6.71 -4.77 -2.56
CA GLU A 270 -7.85 -4.56 -3.45
C GLU A 270 -8.81 -5.74 -3.54
N ALA A 271 -10.10 -5.44 -3.45
CA ALA A 271 -11.20 -6.37 -3.69
C ALA A 271 -10.85 -7.34 -4.81
N ASP A 272 -11.20 -8.60 -4.64
CA ASP A 272 -11.02 -9.76 -5.53
C ASP A 272 -11.11 -9.40 -7.03
N ASP A 273 -10.10 -8.68 -7.53
CA ASP A 273 -9.96 -8.42 -8.94
C ASP A 273 -9.43 -9.72 -9.58
N LEU A 274 -10.33 -10.45 -10.22
CA LEU A 274 -10.00 -11.67 -10.95
C LEU A 274 -8.95 -11.44 -12.04
N ALA A 275 -8.74 -10.19 -12.43
CA ALA A 275 -7.66 -9.74 -13.31
C ALA A 275 -6.33 -9.55 -12.57
N ALA A 276 -6.32 -9.65 -11.23
CA ALA A 276 -5.13 -9.45 -10.43
C ALA A 276 -4.12 -10.59 -10.55
N ALA A 277 -2.87 -10.28 -10.19
CA ALA A 277 -1.80 -11.25 -10.08
C ALA A 277 -2.15 -12.37 -9.07
N PRO A 278 -1.57 -13.59 -9.21
CA PRO A 278 -1.87 -14.69 -8.29
C PRO A 278 -1.58 -14.28 -6.84
N LYS A 279 -2.54 -14.57 -5.94
CA LYS A 279 -2.39 -14.34 -4.49
C LYS A 279 -1.23 -15.17 -3.94
N GLU A 280 -0.58 -14.64 -2.90
CA GLU A 280 0.49 -15.34 -2.21
C GLU A 280 -0.04 -16.57 -1.48
N GLN A 281 0.70 -17.67 -1.58
CA GLN A 281 0.36 -18.93 -0.94
C GLN A 281 1.62 -19.67 -0.50
N THR A 282 1.47 -20.67 0.35
CA THR A 282 2.57 -21.56 0.70
C THR A 282 2.86 -22.47 -0.51
N LEU A 283 4.10 -22.44 -0.99
CA LEU A 283 4.53 -23.25 -2.12
C LEU A 283 5.33 -24.47 -1.64
N PRO A 284 5.08 -25.66 -2.20
CA PRO A 284 5.91 -26.83 -1.95
C PRO A 284 7.28 -26.68 -2.62
N SER A 285 8.22 -27.51 -2.21
CA SER A 285 9.52 -27.58 -2.89
C SER A 285 9.34 -28.33 -4.22
N VAL A 286 9.49 -27.64 -5.34
CA VAL A 286 9.44 -28.18 -6.69
C VAL A 286 10.61 -27.67 -7.53
N LYS A 287 10.96 -28.41 -8.58
CA LYS A 287 12.03 -28.06 -9.50
C LYS A 287 11.48 -27.90 -10.92
N LYS A 288 12.23 -27.19 -11.75
CA LYS A 288 11.96 -27.14 -13.19
C LYS A 288 11.94 -28.55 -13.78
N GLY A 289 10.91 -28.87 -14.53
CA GLY A 289 10.67 -30.18 -15.14
C GLY A 289 9.74 -31.09 -14.32
N ASP A 290 9.48 -30.76 -13.05
CA ASP A 290 8.54 -31.56 -12.25
C ASP A 290 7.14 -31.52 -12.86
N SER A 291 6.45 -32.65 -12.75
CA SER A 291 5.07 -32.80 -13.20
C SER A 291 4.11 -32.85 -12.01
N MET A 292 3.08 -32.04 -12.04
CA MET A 292 2.10 -31.91 -10.98
C MET A 292 0.72 -32.37 -11.45
N PRO A 293 0.03 -33.25 -10.71
CA PRO A 293 -1.32 -33.69 -11.08
C PRO A 293 -2.31 -32.54 -10.94
N VAL A 294 -3.19 -32.36 -11.90
CA VAL A 294 -4.25 -31.36 -11.87
C VAL A 294 -5.48 -31.93 -11.17
N ALA A 295 -5.86 -31.31 -10.06
CA ALA A 295 -7.02 -31.69 -9.26
C ALA A 295 -8.31 -30.99 -9.72
N LYS A 296 -8.20 -29.72 -10.12
CA LYS A 296 -9.36 -28.87 -10.48
C LYS A 296 -8.98 -27.80 -11.48
N VAL A 297 -9.87 -27.54 -12.43
CA VAL A 297 -9.83 -26.39 -13.33
C VAL A 297 -11.07 -25.55 -13.08
N THR A 298 -10.90 -24.24 -12.93
CA THR A 298 -11.99 -23.29 -12.69
C THR A 298 -11.82 -22.11 -13.64
N VAL A 299 -12.80 -21.88 -14.50
CA VAL A 299 -12.91 -20.62 -15.25
C VAL A 299 -13.51 -19.58 -14.32
N THR A 300 -12.88 -18.43 -14.27
CA THR A 300 -13.31 -17.29 -13.47
C THR A 300 -13.85 -16.20 -14.40
N THR A 301 -14.95 -15.59 -14.01
CA THR A 301 -15.58 -14.48 -14.77
C THR A 301 -15.78 -13.31 -13.86
N GLY A 302 -15.60 -12.12 -14.41
CA GLY A 302 -15.85 -10.87 -13.69
C GLY A 302 -16.26 -9.76 -14.64
N LYS A 303 -16.61 -8.63 -14.08
CA LYS A 303 -16.89 -7.40 -14.81
C LYS A 303 -15.97 -6.30 -14.30
N THR A 304 -15.45 -5.49 -15.21
CA THR A 304 -14.72 -4.29 -14.80
C THR A 304 -15.65 -3.37 -14.02
N THR A 305 -15.11 -2.71 -13.00
CA THR A 305 -15.84 -1.73 -12.17
C THR A 305 -15.39 -0.31 -12.51
N PRO A 306 -16.27 0.68 -12.35
CA PRO A 306 -15.86 2.08 -12.48
C PRO A 306 -14.81 2.43 -11.42
N PRO A 307 -14.02 3.48 -11.63
CA PRO A 307 -13.17 3.99 -10.57
C PRO A 307 -14.00 4.38 -9.35
N ALA A 308 -13.47 4.16 -8.15
CA ALA A 308 -14.15 4.56 -6.92
C ALA A 308 -14.29 6.09 -6.82
N TYR A 309 -15.31 6.55 -6.10
CA TYR A 309 -15.42 7.95 -5.71
C TYR A 309 -14.19 8.36 -4.89
N PHE A 310 -13.84 9.64 -4.96
CA PHE A 310 -12.79 10.15 -4.10
C PHE A 310 -13.21 10.06 -2.63
N THR A 311 -12.31 9.52 -1.82
CA THR A 311 -12.24 9.79 -0.38
C THR A 311 -11.35 11.02 -0.16
N GLU A 312 -11.35 11.61 1.04
CA GLU A 312 -10.41 12.70 1.31
C GLU A 312 -8.95 12.26 1.12
N ALA A 313 -8.60 11.04 1.52
CA ALA A 313 -7.27 10.47 1.31
C ALA A 313 -6.87 10.40 -0.18
N THR A 314 -7.76 9.90 -1.03
CA THR A 314 -7.47 9.77 -2.47
C THR A 314 -7.53 11.11 -3.19
N LEU A 315 -8.36 12.05 -2.73
CA LEU A 315 -8.42 13.42 -3.26
C LEU A 315 -7.13 14.18 -2.93
N LEU A 316 -6.63 14.12 -1.70
CA LEU A 316 -5.34 14.69 -1.32
C LEU A 316 -4.20 14.15 -2.20
N SER A 317 -4.19 12.83 -2.47
CA SER A 317 -3.21 12.24 -3.37
C SER A 317 -3.33 12.72 -4.83
N ALA A 318 -4.57 12.97 -5.29
CA ALA A 318 -4.81 13.53 -6.62
C ALA A 318 -4.36 14.99 -6.72
N MET A 319 -4.55 15.77 -5.67
CA MET A 319 -4.11 17.18 -5.60
C MET A 319 -2.59 17.32 -5.62
N GLU A 320 -1.86 16.41 -4.98
CA GLU A 320 -0.38 16.38 -5.04
C GLU A 320 0.13 15.97 -6.44
N ASN A 321 -0.63 15.16 -7.19
CA ASN A 321 -0.26 14.68 -8.52
C ASN A 321 -1.37 14.96 -9.54
N PRO A 322 -1.65 16.22 -9.88
CA PRO A 322 -2.81 16.62 -10.70
C PRO A 322 -2.71 16.23 -12.18
N VAL A 323 -1.51 15.83 -12.66
CA VAL A 323 -1.23 15.54 -14.09
C VAL A 323 -2.24 14.57 -14.73
N ARG A 324 -2.75 13.61 -13.95
CA ARG A 324 -3.71 12.61 -14.45
C ARG A 324 -5.09 13.18 -14.77
N TYR A 325 -5.40 14.37 -14.24
CA TYR A 325 -6.69 15.03 -14.33
C TYR A 325 -6.65 16.30 -15.19
N MET A 326 -5.49 16.60 -15.79
CA MET A 326 -5.32 17.76 -16.68
C MET A 326 -5.53 17.34 -18.13
N GLU A 327 -6.30 18.14 -18.87
CA GLU A 327 -6.49 17.95 -20.31
C GLU A 327 -5.22 18.13 -21.11
N SER A 328 -4.33 19.05 -20.70
CA SER A 328 -2.99 19.21 -21.24
C SER A 328 -1.97 18.47 -20.37
N LYS A 329 -1.16 17.60 -20.99
CA LYS A 329 -0.02 16.96 -20.32
C LYS A 329 1.15 17.94 -20.11
N ASP A 330 0.88 19.19 -19.82
CA ASP A 330 1.91 20.18 -19.54
C ASP A 330 2.47 19.96 -18.14
N ALA A 331 3.62 19.28 -18.11
CA ALA A 331 4.32 18.96 -16.85
C ALA A 331 4.72 20.22 -16.05
N LYS A 332 4.83 21.39 -16.71
CA LYS A 332 5.17 22.65 -16.06
C LYS A 332 3.97 23.26 -15.33
N ALA A 333 2.77 23.20 -15.95
CA ALA A 333 1.53 23.62 -15.31
C ALA A 333 1.16 22.69 -14.13
N ALA A 334 1.42 21.39 -14.28
CA ALA A 334 1.19 20.40 -13.21
C ALA A 334 2.04 20.63 -11.97
N LYS A 335 3.30 21.02 -12.15
CA LYS A 335 4.22 21.36 -11.04
C LYS A 335 3.75 22.59 -10.26
N THR A 336 3.25 23.60 -10.96
CA THR A 336 2.71 24.83 -10.35
C THR A 336 1.39 24.63 -9.58
N LEU A 337 0.64 23.56 -9.92
CA LEU A 337 -0.61 23.20 -9.21
C LEU A 337 -0.37 22.32 -7.99
N GLY A 338 0.75 21.60 -7.95
CA GLY A 338 1.13 20.74 -6.83
C GLY A 338 1.97 21.41 -5.75
N GLU A 339 2.44 22.66 -6.01
CA GLU A 339 3.09 23.56 -5.05
C GLU A 339 2.03 24.47 -4.41
#